data_d0b91c91fe146e2b47223ff7018c27f1
#
_entry.id   d0b91c91fe146e2b47223ff7018c27f1
#
_cell.length_a   1.000
_cell.length_b   1.000
_cell.length_c   1.000
_cell.angle_alpha   90.00
_cell.angle_beta   90.00
_cell.angle_gamma   90.00
#
_symmetry.space_group_name_H-M   'P 1'
#
loop_
_entity.id
_entity.type
_entity.pdbx_description
1 polymer ?
#
loop_
_entity_poly.entity_id
_entity_poly.type
_entity_poly.pdbx_seq_one_letter_code
_entity_poly.pdbx_strand_id
1 'polypeptide(L)'
;MAYTKIYLKSGKEESLKRFHPWVFSGAIARVEGEPEEGEIVDVYTSKKEFIACGHFQVGSIAVRVLTFSQEEINHEFWVRRLRVAKDLRCALGLIGNPQNNTYRLVHGEGDNLPGLIIDVYDHTAVMQAHSAGMHVFRMEIAEALSEVMGETIQHIYYKSETTLPFKADLLATENGFIKGGSPENVAMENGLKFHVDWLKGQKTGFFVDQRENRDLLEHYARGRNVLNMFCYTGGFSFYAMRGGANLVHSVDSSAKAIDLTNENVNLNFPGDNRHQAYAEDAFKYLDRMGDQYDLIILDPPAFAKHRDALRNALRGYTKLNAKAFEKIRPGGILFTFSCSQVVSKQDFRNAVFTAAAQSGRSVRILHQLTQPGDHPVNIYHPEGEYLKGLVLYVE
;
A
#
# COMPACT_ATOMS: atom_id res chain seq x y z
N MET A 1 -6.89 21.38 -27.29
CA MET A 1 -6.36 20.55 -28.43
C MET A 1 -7.21 19.31 -28.58
N ALA A 2 -7.32 18.74 -29.78
CA ALA A 2 -8.05 17.47 -29.95
C ALA A 2 -7.08 16.33 -29.61
N TYR A 3 -7.40 15.52 -28.65
CA TYR A 3 -6.61 14.33 -28.29
C TYR A 3 -6.71 13.23 -29.35
N THR A 4 -5.73 12.35 -29.41
CA THR A 4 -5.75 11.13 -30.24
C THR A 4 -6.95 10.26 -29.86
N LYS A 5 -7.66 9.71 -30.87
CA LYS A 5 -8.92 9.01 -30.64
C LYS A 5 -8.76 7.51 -30.72
N ILE A 6 -9.28 6.84 -29.68
CA ILE A 6 -9.36 5.38 -29.59
C ILE A 6 -10.83 4.95 -29.68
N TYR A 7 -11.13 4.02 -30.58
CA TYR A 7 -12.48 3.47 -30.76
C TYR A 7 -12.57 2.04 -30.25
N LEU A 8 -13.59 1.78 -29.46
CA LEU A 8 -13.84 0.45 -28.91
C LEU A 8 -14.60 -0.45 -29.89
N LYS A 9 -14.40 -1.75 -29.75
CA LYS A 9 -15.24 -2.78 -30.39
C LYS A 9 -16.66 -2.71 -29.82
N SER A 10 -17.66 -3.02 -30.64
CA SER A 10 -19.05 -3.07 -30.20
C SER A 10 -19.23 -3.97 -28.97
N GLY A 11 -19.92 -3.47 -27.96
CA GLY A 11 -20.18 -4.16 -26.70
C GLY A 11 -19.00 -4.19 -25.71
N LYS A 12 -17.85 -3.58 -26.03
CA LYS A 12 -16.69 -3.48 -25.12
C LYS A 12 -16.69 -2.21 -24.29
N GLU A 13 -17.61 -1.30 -24.51
CA GLU A 13 -17.85 -0.10 -23.75
C GLU A 13 -18.58 -0.31 -22.41
N GLU A 14 -19.14 -1.49 -22.15
CA GLU A 14 -20.01 -1.75 -21.01
C GLU A 14 -19.30 -1.58 -19.64
N SER A 15 -18.03 -1.93 -19.56
CA SER A 15 -17.24 -1.70 -18.33
C SER A 15 -17.03 -0.20 -18.05
N LEU A 16 -16.78 0.60 -19.10
CA LEU A 16 -16.61 2.05 -19.00
C LEU A 16 -17.94 2.76 -18.67
N LYS A 17 -19.05 2.30 -19.20
CA LYS A 17 -20.39 2.78 -18.83
C LYS A 17 -20.72 2.55 -17.35
N ARG A 18 -20.02 1.61 -16.73
CA ARG A 18 -20.07 1.32 -15.29
C ARG A 18 -18.91 1.96 -14.53
N PHE A 19 -18.24 2.93 -15.13
CA PHE A 19 -17.13 3.70 -14.54
C PHE A 19 -15.89 2.90 -14.18
N HIS A 20 -15.67 1.71 -14.78
CA HIS A 20 -14.42 1.00 -14.60
C HIS A 20 -13.27 1.79 -15.22
N PRO A 21 -12.15 2.05 -14.49
CA PRO A 21 -11.13 3.02 -14.91
C PRO A 21 -10.13 2.48 -15.94
N TRP A 22 -10.29 1.24 -16.44
CA TRP A 22 -9.33 0.66 -17.37
C TRP A 22 -9.98 0.26 -18.71
N VAL A 23 -9.27 0.59 -19.81
CA VAL A 23 -9.53 0.04 -21.14
C VAL A 23 -8.48 -1.02 -21.45
N PHE A 24 -8.92 -2.26 -21.65
CA PHE A 24 -8.02 -3.34 -22.03
C PHE A 24 -7.72 -3.31 -23.53
N SER A 25 -6.49 -3.65 -23.94
CA SER A 25 -6.07 -3.64 -25.35
C SER A 25 -6.96 -4.49 -26.26
N GLY A 26 -7.47 -5.61 -25.75
CA GLY A 26 -8.43 -6.46 -26.47
C GLY A 26 -9.79 -5.81 -26.78
N ALA A 27 -10.13 -4.70 -26.11
CA ALA A 27 -11.36 -3.94 -26.34
C ALA A 27 -11.26 -2.92 -27.47
N ILE A 28 -10.03 -2.57 -27.90
CA ILE A 28 -9.78 -1.54 -28.93
C ILE A 28 -10.02 -2.12 -30.32
N ALA A 29 -10.84 -1.41 -31.12
CA ALA A 29 -11.07 -1.72 -32.52
C ALA A 29 -10.06 -1.02 -33.46
N ARG A 30 -9.81 0.29 -33.19
CA ARG A 30 -8.86 1.10 -33.96
C ARG A 30 -8.40 2.31 -33.16
N VAL A 31 -7.26 2.86 -33.57
CA VAL A 31 -6.70 4.10 -33.06
C VAL A 31 -6.55 5.06 -34.24
N GLU A 32 -6.94 6.31 -34.11
CA GLU A 32 -6.71 7.36 -35.10
C GLU A 32 -5.41 8.09 -34.72
N GLY A 33 -4.33 7.79 -35.43
CA GLY A 33 -2.98 8.28 -35.13
C GLY A 33 -2.11 7.21 -34.43
N GLU A 34 -0.98 7.64 -33.92
CA GLU A 34 0.02 6.81 -33.20
C GLU A 34 0.34 7.50 -31.88
N PRO A 35 -0.46 7.26 -30.83
CA PRO A 35 -0.22 7.90 -29.54
C PRO A 35 1.06 7.38 -28.90
N GLU A 36 1.81 8.29 -28.32
CA GLU A 36 2.99 7.96 -27.53
C GLU A 36 2.64 7.42 -26.14
N GLU A 37 3.59 6.74 -25.51
CA GLU A 37 3.45 6.26 -24.13
C GLU A 37 3.17 7.41 -23.15
N GLY A 38 2.05 7.34 -22.45
CA GLY A 38 1.63 8.37 -21.50
C GLY A 38 0.83 9.51 -22.11
N GLU A 39 0.65 9.54 -23.44
CA GLU A 39 -0.16 10.57 -24.11
C GLU A 39 -1.62 10.49 -23.65
N ILE A 40 -2.27 11.66 -23.58
CA ILE A 40 -3.72 11.74 -23.30
C ILE A 40 -4.49 11.39 -24.55
N VAL A 41 -5.46 10.51 -24.42
CA VAL A 41 -6.31 10.04 -25.51
C VAL A 41 -7.78 10.10 -25.14
N ASP A 42 -8.63 10.37 -26.15
CA ASP A 42 -10.08 10.26 -26.04
C ASP A 42 -10.54 8.86 -26.45
N VAL A 43 -11.43 8.28 -25.67
CA VAL A 43 -12.02 6.96 -25.94
C VAL A 43 -13.47 7.14 -26.40
N TYR A 44 -13.79 6.48 -27.51
CA TYR A 44 -15.10 6.52 -28.16
C TYR A 44 -15.69 5.12 -28.26
N THR A 45 -17.01 5.02 -28.20
CA THR A 45 -17.76 3.80 -28.52
C THR A 45 -17.63 3.45 -30.01
N SER A 46 -18.08 2.24 -30.40
CA SER A 46 -18.19 1.83 -31.82
C SER A 46 -19.10 2.77 -32.62
N LYS A 47 -20.01 3.50 -31.97
CA LYS A 47 -20.92 4.49 -32.58
C LYS A 47 -20.34 5.90 -32.65
N LYS A 48 -19.05 6.07 -32.30
CA LYS A 48 -18.35 7.35 -32.24
C LYS A 48 -18.88 8.33 -31.18
N GLU A 49 -19.47 7.80 -30.10
CA GLU A 49 -19.87 8.58 -28.93
C GLU A 49 -18.68 8.64 -27.97
N PHE A 50 -18.34 9.82 -27.45
CA PHE A 50 -17.31 9.98 -26.42
C PHE A 50 -17.72 9.23 -25.15
N ILE A 51 -16.76 8.56 -24.50
CA ILE A 51 -17.05 7.82 -23.28
C ILE A 51 -16.05 8.09 -22.15
N ALA A 52 -14.77 8.35 -22.45
CA ALA A 52 -13.74 8.59 -21.46
C ALA A 52 -12.53 9.30 -22.08
N CYS A 53 -11.71 9.90 -21.20
CA CYS A 53 -10.39 10.43 -21.52
C CYS A 53 -9.37 9.88 -20.52
N GLY A 54 -8.16 9.55 -20.97
CA GLY A 54 -7.13 8.99 -20.09
C GLY A 54 -5.77 8.84 -20.75
N HIS A 55 -4.83 8.26 -20.02
CA HIS A 55 -3.47 8.01 -20.47
C HIS A 55 -3.37 6.71 -21.28
N PHE A 56 -2.77 6.81 -22.47
CA PHE A 56 -2.41 5.66 -23.28
C PHE A 56 -1.16 4.95 -22.74
N GLN A 57 -1.13 3.62 -22.85
CA GLN A 57 0.04 2.82 -22.51
C GLN A 57 0.05 1.51 -23.29
N VAL A 58 1.20 1.10 -23.78
CA VAL A 58 1.38 -0.21 -24.44
C VAL A 58 1.31 -1.32 -23.38
N GLY A 59 0.38 -2.25 -23.55
CA GLY A 59 0.21 -3.37 -22.63
C GLY A 59 -1.22 -3.90 -22.57
N SER A 60 -1.51 -4.71 -21.58
CA SER A 60 -2.85 -5.28 -21.38
C SER A 60 -3.89 -4.21 -21.00
N ILE A 61 -3.51 -3.24 -20.18
CA ILE A 61 -4.31 -2.05 -19.85
C ILE A 61 -3.82 -0.93 -20.77
N ALA A 62 -4.56 -0.71 -21.86
CA ALA A 62 -4.15 0.22 -22.91
C ALA A 62 -4.54 1.68 -22.62
N VAL A 63 -5.59 1.92 -21.83
CA VAL A 63 -5.90 3.28 -21.35
C VAL A 63 -6.28 3.21 -19.87
N ARG A 64 -5.68 4.12 -19.09
CA ARG A 64 -6.10 4.42 -17.72
C ARG A 64 -6.91 5.69 -17.72
N VAL A 65 -8.19 5.56 -17.40
CA VAL A 65 -9.17 6.63 -17.47
C VAL A 65 -8.95 7.65 -16.35
N LEU A 66 -8.81 8.91 -16.74
CA LEU A 66 -8.72 10.06 -15.83
C LEU A 66 -10.08 10.69 -15.58
N THR A 67 -10.93 10.69 -16.62
CA THR A 67 -12.27 11.29 -16.55
C THR A 67 -13.22 10.62 -17.54
N PHE A 68 -14.51 10.60 -17.15
CA PHE A 68 -15.62 10.19 -18.02
C PHE A 68 -16.35 11.38 -18.63
N SER A 69 -15.86 12.59 -18.40
CA SER A 69 -16.34 13.85 -18.99
C SER A 69 -15.38 14.33 -20.06
N GLN A 70 -15.93 14.95 -21.10
CA GLN A 70 -15.11 15.58 -22.13
C GLN A 70 -14.57 16.90 -21.60
N GLU A 71 -13.32 16.89 -21.14
CA GLU A 71 -12.64 18.04 -20.56
C GLU A 71 -11.16 18.02 -20.90
N GLU A 72 -10.51 19.15 -20.76
CA GLU A 72 -9.07 19.29 -20.96
C GLU A 72 -8.31 18.82 -19.70
N ILE A 73 -7.30 17.99 -19.90
CA ILE A 73 -6.40 17.56 -18.83
C ILE A 73 -5.26 18.59 -18.77
N ASN A 74 -5.45 19.59 -17.96
CA ASN A 74 -4.53 20.72 -17.75
C ASN A 74 -4.18 20.86 -16.27
N HIS A 75 -3.45 21.91 -15.90
CA HIS A 75 -3.06 22.17 -14.50
C HIS A 75 -4.27 22.21 -13.55
N GLU A 76 -5.38 22.86 -13.94
CA GLU A 76 -6.60 22.94 -13.11
C GLU A 76 -7.24 21.56 -12.87
N PHE A 77 -7.15 20.66 -13.86
CA PHE A 77 -7.60 19.28 -13.68
C PHE A 77 -6.81 18.60 -12.55
N TRP A 78 -5.49 18.68 -12.55
CA TRP A 78 -4.65 18.08 -11.51
C TRP A 78 -4.89 18.72 -10.14
N VAL A 79 -4.99 20.05 -10.07
CA VAL A 79 -5.34 20.76 -8.82
C VAL A 79 -6.67 20.30 -8.25
N ARG A 80 -7.70 20.20 -9.09
CA ARG A 80 -9.03 19.74 -8.66
C ARG A 80 -8.99 18.30 -8.12
N ARG A 81 -8.31 17.37 -8.83
CA ARG A 81 -8.18 15.97 -8.41
C ARG A 81 -7.42 15.83 -7.10
N LEU A 82 -6.32 16.52 -6.94
CA LEU A 82 -5.53 16.51 -5.72
C LEU A 82 -6.26 17.17 -4.55
N ARG A 83 -7.05 18.20 -4.81
CA ARG A 83 -7.91 18.83 -3.78
C ARG A 83 -8.93 17.84 -3.24
N VAL A 84 -9.62 17.10 -4.09
CA VAL A 84 -10.56 16.04 -3.66
C VAL A 84 -9.85 14.98 -2.81
N ALA A 85 -8.66 14.55 -3.20
CA ALA A 85 -7.87 13.60 -2.41
C ALA A 85 -7.48 14.18 -1.04
N LYS A 86 -7.06 15.45 -0.98
CA LYS A 86 -6.77 16.17 0.27
C LYS A 86 -8.02 16.26 1.16
N ASP A 87 -9.15 16.67 0.60
CA ASP A 87 -10.41 16.85 1.34
C ASP A 87 -10.85 15.52 1.97
N LEU A 88 -10.68 14.40 1.28
CA LEU A 88 -10.92 13.07 1.86
C LEU A 88 -10.03 12.83 3.08
N ARG A 89 -8.72 13.14 3.02
CA ARG A 89 -7.81 12.95 4.16
C ARG A 89 -8.09 13.92 5.31
N CYS A 90 -8.60 15.12 5.01
CA CYS A 90 -9.12 16.01 6.04
C CYS A 90 -10.37 15.41 6.71
N ALA A 91 -11.31 14.89 5.93
CA ALA A 91 -12.53 14.24 6.45
C ALA A 91 -12.23 12.99 7.30
N LEU A 92 -11.14 12.28 7.00
CA LEU A 92 -10.64 11.16 7.79
C LEU A 92 -9.88 11.60 9.06
N GLY A 93 -9.69 12.90 9.29
CA GLY A 93 -8.95 13.42 10.44
C GLY A 93 -7.44 13.14 10.38
N LEU A 94 -6.87 12.93 9.19
CA LEU A 94 -5.45 12.66 9.01
C LEU A 94 -4.63 13.92 8.79
N ILE A 95 -5.20 14.91 8.09
CA ILE A 95 -4.59 16.22 7.86
C ILE A 95 -5.08 17.18 8.96
N GLY A 96 -4.16 17.96 9.52
CA GLY A 96 -4.44 18.87 10.64
C GLY A 96 -4.50 18.18 12.01
N ASN A 97 -4.17 16.91 12.09
CA ASN A 97 -4.10 16.17 13.35
C ASN A 97 -2.71 16.32 13.98
N PRO A 98 -2.58 16.90 15.20
CA PRO A 98 -1.29 17.10 15.83
C PRO A 98 -0.57 15.80 16.24
N GLN A 99 -1.28 14.67 16.24
CA GLN A 99 -0.72 13.35 16.53
C GLN A 99 -0.37 12.57 15.28
N ASN A 100 -0.58 13.13 14.07
CA ASN A 100 -0.36 12.42 12.82
C ASN A 100 0.09 13.36 11.69
N ASN A 101 1.24 13.07 11.10
CA ASN A 101 1.73 13.72 9.89
C ASN A 101 2.14 12.69 8.81
N THR A 102 1.62 11.46 8.94
CA THR A 102 1.92 10.33 8.06
C THR A 102 0.63 9.75 7.49
N TYR A 103 0.47 9.83 6.18
CA TYR A 103 -0.73 9.32 5.49
C TYR A 103 -0.48 9.15 3.99
N ARG A 104 -1.29 8.31 3.35
CA ARG A 104 -1.37 8.26 1.89
C ARG A 104 -2.32 9.35 1.38
N LEU A 105 -1.76 10.31 0.65
CA LEU A 105 -2.54 11.41 0.04
C LEU A 105 -3.24 10.96 -1.24
N VAL A 106 -2.58 10.14 -2.07
CA VAL A 106 -3.15 9.62 -3.33
C VAL A 106 -2.94 8.12 -3.42
N HIS A 107 -4.04 7.39 -3.67
CA HIS A 107 -4.07 5.94 -3.82
C HIS A 107 -4.61 5.51 -5.19
N GLY A 108 -3.93 5.89 -6.25
CA GLY A 108 -4.21 5.41 -7.61
C GLY A 108 -5.66 5.54 -8.04
N GLU A 109 -6.20 4.43 -8.50
CA GLU A 109 -7.59 4.30 -8.96
C GLU A 109 -8.62 4.64 -7.87
N GLY A 110 -8.26 4.46 -6.60
CA GLY A 110 -9.10 4.83 -5.46
C GLY A 110 -9.38 6.33 -5.36
N ASP A 111 -8.44 7.15 -5.81
CA ASP A 111 -8.56 8.61 -5.85
C ASP A 111 -8.82 9.14 -7.28
N ASN A 112 -9.19 8.28 -8.23
CA ASN A 112 -9.36 8.61 -9.64
C ASN A 112 -8.12 9.23 -10.29
N LEU A 113 -6.94 8.82 -9.83
CA LEU A 113 -5.61 9.16 -10.37
C LEU A 113 -4.83 7.87 -10.66
N PRO A 114 -5.29 7.05 -11.63
CA PRO A 114 -4.85 5.68 -11.83
C PRO A 114 -3.34 5.58 -12.06
N GLY A 115 -2.68 4.82 -11.20
CA GLY A 115 -1.23 4.63 -11.25
C GLY A 115 -0.41 5.72 -10.55
N LEU A 116 -1.03 6.65 -9.79
CA LEU A 116 -0.31 7.61 -8.96
C LEU A 116 -0.40 7.23 -7.48
N ILE A 117 0.73 7.19 -6.80
CA ILE A 117 0.82 7.02 -5.34
C ILE A 117 1.55 8.23 -4.77
N ILE A 118 0.99 8.84 -3.72
CA ILE A 118 1.66 9.90 -2.96
C ILE A 118 1.48 9.59 -1.48
N ASP A 119 2.58 9.32 -0.79
CA ASP A 119 2.63 9.21 0.67
C ASP A 119 3.28 10.45 1.26
N VAL A 120 2.70 10.96 2.33
CA VAL A 120 3.21 12.13 3.06
C VAL A 120 3.85 11.67 4.36
N TYR A 121 5.04 12.20 4.61
CA TYR A 121 5.83 12.01 5.81
C TYR A 121 6.29 13.38 6.30
N ASP A 122 5.59 13.93 7.27
CA ASP A 122 5.76 15.30 7.74
C ASP A 122 5.66 16.32 6.59
N HIS A 123 6.71 17.03 6.28
CA HIS A 123 6.76 18.02 5.19
C HIS A 123 7.22 17.45 3.84
N THR A 124 7.43 16.13 3.74
CA THR A 124 7.91 15.46 2.53
C THR A 124 6.83 14.59 1.91
N ALA A 125 6.50 14.84 0.66
CA ALA A 125 5.70 13.94 -0.16
C ALA A 125 6.60 13.02 -0.98
N VAL A 126 6.39 11.71 -0.88
CA VAL A 126 7.04 10.69 -1.72
C VAL A 126 6.07 10.29 -2.82
N MET A 127 6.38 10.64 -4.05
CA MET A 127 5.54 10.42 -5.22
C MET A 127 6.07 9.26 -6.06
N GLN A 128 5.19 8.32 -6.40
CA GLN A 128 5.47 7.19 -7.28
C GLN A 128 4.49 7.15 -8.45
N ALA A 129 5.03 6.97 -9.66
CA ALA A 129 4.27 6.62 -10.84
C ALA A 129 4.34 5.11 -11.10
N HIS A 130 3.18 4.49 -11.30
CA HIS A 130 3.00 3.08 -11.66
C HIS A 130 2.44 2.95 -13.09
N SER A 131 2.35 4.05 -13.82
CA SER A 131 1.92 4.12 -15.22
C SER A 131 2.73 5.13 -16.01
N ALA A 132 2.80 4.94 -17.33
CA ALA A 132 3.50 5.84 -18.24
C ALA A 132 2.98 7.27 -18.13
N GLY A 133 1.66 7.46 -18.15
CA GLY A 133 1.06 8.80 -18.09
C GLY A 133 1.39 9.54 -16.80
N MET A 134 1.30 8.89 -15.63
CA MET A 134 1.68 9.55 -14.38
C MET A 134 3.17 9.89 -14.31
N HIS A 135 4.03 9.16 -15.01
CA HIS A 135 5.42 9.50 -15.15
C HIS A 135 5.63 10.72 -16.06
N VAL A 136 4.97 10.74 -17.22
CA VAL A 136 5.05 11.86 -18.18
C VAL A 136 4.61 13.17 -17.52
N PHE A 137 3.49 13.17 -16.82
CA PHE A 137 2.90 14.34 -16.17
C PHE A 137 3.41 14.62 -14.75
N ARG A 138 4.50 13.95 -14.31
CA ARG A 138 4.99 14.08 -12.92
C ARG A 138 5.32 15.51 -12.48
N MET A 139 5.79 16.36 -13.40
CA MET A 139 6.16 17.74 -13.06
C MET A 139 4.92 18.60 -12.86
N GLU A 140 3.93 18.51 -13.75
CA GLU A 140 2.65 19.21 -13.65
C GLU A 140 1.88 18.75 -12.40
N ILE A 141 1.93 17.45 -12.09
CA ILE A 141 1.33 16.90 -10.87
C ILE A 141 2.04 17.44 -9.62
N ALA A 142 3.37 17.56 -9.64
CA ALA A 142 4.15 18.10 -8.52
C ALA A 142 3.87 19.60 -8.30
N GLU A 143 3.69 20.38 -9.37
CA GLU A 143 3.29 21.79 -9.29
C GLU A 143 1.89 21.93 -8.69
N ALA A 144 0.91 21.15 -9.19
CA ALA A 144 -0.44 21.12 -8.66
C ALA A 144 -0.48 20.65 -7.19
N LEU A 145 0.34 19.65 -6.82
CA LEU A 145 0.49 19.20 -5.45
C LEU A 145 1.00 20.32 -4.53
N SER A 146 2.00 21.09 -5.02
CA SER A 146 2.56 22.22 -4.28
C SER A 146 1.51 23.32 -4.06
N GLU A 147 0.66 23.59 -5.06
CA GLU A 147 -0.43 24.55 -4.95
C GLU A 147 -1.48 24.09 -3.91
N VAL A 148 -1.93 22.83 -4.01
CA VAL A 148 -2.99 22.28 -3.16
C VAL A 148 -2.55 22.16 -1.70
N MET A 149 -1.30 21.76 -1.45
CA MET A 149 -0.80 21.50 -0.11
C MET A 149 -0.13 22.72 0.54
N GLY A 150 0.27 23.70 -0.26
CA GLY A 150 0.92 24.92 0.23
C GLY A 150 2.18 24.63 1.06
N GLU A 151 2.32 25.30 2.18
CA GLU A 151 3.47 25.17 3.09
C GLU A 151 3.54 23.81 3.82
N THR A 152 2.44 23.04 3.80
CA THR A 152 2.41 21.71 4.43
C THR A 152 3.40 20.75 3.76
N ILE A 153 3.59 20.85 2.45
CA ILE A 153 4.55 20.05 1.68
C ILE A 153 5.66 20.95 1.14
N GLN A 154 6.81 20.86 1.77
CA GLN A 154 8.01 21.62 1.41
C GLN A 154 8.90 20.86 0.45
N HIS A 155 8.85 19.53 0.47
CA HIS A 155 9.70 18.64 -0.29
C HIS A 155 8.87 17.61 -1.05
N ILE A 156 9.25 17.35 -2.32
CA ILE A 156 8.65 16.28 -3.14
C ILE A 156 9.78 15.42 -3.66
N TYR A 157 9.79 14.15 -3.20
CA TYR A 157 10.74 13.13 -3.65
C TYR A 157 10.06 12.19 -4.63
N TYR A 158 10.57 12.12 -5.85
CA TYR A 158 10.08 11.21 -6.88
C TYR A 158 10.84 9.87 -6.81
N LYS A 159 10.11 8.77 -6.67
CA LYS A 159 10.67 7.43 -6.46
C LYS A 159 10.00 6.40 -7.38
N SER A 160 10.33 6.39 -8.65
CA SER A 160 9.65 5.54 -9.64
C SER A 160 10.55 4.64 -10.47
N GLU A 161 11.84 4.63 -10.22
CA GLU A 161 12.82 3.82 -10.96
C GLU A 161 12.41 2.32 -11.07
N THR A 162 11.81 1.77 -10.01
CA THR A 162 11.41 0.35 -9.95
C THR A 162 9.90 0.12 -10.09
N THR A 163 9.09 1.17 -10.23
CA THR A 163 7.62 1.08 -10.27
C THR A 163 7.04 1.28 -11.67
N LEU A 164 7.82 1.83 -12.58
CA LEU A 164 7.39 2.06 -13.97
C LEU A 164 7.21 0.74 -14.72
N PRO A 165 6.24 0.69 -15.67
CA PRO A 165 6.02 -0.49 -16.49
C PRO A 165 7.26 -0.84 -17.33
N PHE A 166 7.75 -2.05 -17.23
CA PHE A 166 8.95 -2.52 -17.93
C PHE A 166 8.90 -2.40 -19.46
N LYS A 167 7.69 -2.41 -20.03
CA LYS A 167 7.46 -2.31 -21.49
C LYS A 167 7.31 -0.89 -22.00
N ALA A 168 7.24 0.09 -21.10
CA ALA A 168 7.15 1.48 -21.51
C ALA A 168 8.54 1.96 -21.94
N ASP A 169 8.66 2.43 -23.16
CA ASP A 169 9.88 3.09 -23.66
C ASP A 169 9.93 4.51 -23.08
N LEU A 170 10.11 4.59 -21.78
CA LEU A 170 10.21 5.83 -21.04
C LEU A 170 11.68 6.14 -20.82
N LEU A 171 12.05 7.41 -21.03
CA LEU A 171 13.37 7.90 -20.65
C LEU A 171 13.62 7.56 -19.18
N ALA A 172 14.70 6.83 -18.91
CA ALA A 172 15.09 6.46 -17.57
C ALA A 172 15.18 7.72 -16.70
N THR A 173 14.38 7.76 -15.64
CA THR A 173 14.41 8.88 -14.70
C THR A 173 14.90 8.35 -13.37
N GLU A 174 16.02 8.89 -12.90
CA GLU A 174 16.54 8.57 -11.58
C GLU A 174 15.59 9.09 -10.49
N ASN A 175 15.58 8.37 -9.37
CA ASN A 175 14.88 8.84 -8.18
C ASN A 175 15.54 10.13 -7.67
N GLY A 176 14.75 11.11 -7.23
CA GLY A 176 15.28 12.37 -6.76
C GLY A 176 14.25 13.37 -6.28
N PHE A 177 14.71 14.46 -5.69
CA PHE A 177 13.84 15.55 -5.31
C PHE A 177 13.41 16.36 -6.56
N ILE A 178 12.10 16.49 -6.76
CA ILE A 178 11.50 17.43 -7.73
C ILE A 178 11.42 18.83 -7.10
N LYS A 179 11.16 18.89 -5.78
CA LYS A 179 11.06 20.14 -5.02
C LYS A 179 11.79 20.01 -3.71
N GLY A 180 12.50 21.05 -3.30
CA GLY A 180 13.21 21.10 -2.03
C GLY A 180 14.36 20.12 -1.95
N GLY A 181 14.56 19.56 -0.77
CA GLY A 181 15.57 18.57 -0.41
C GLY A 181 15.64 18.55 1.10
N SER A 182 15.31 17.41 1.74
CA SER A 182 15.29 17.32 3.19
C SER A 182 16.16 16.20 3.70
N PRO A 183 17.05 16.47 4.65
CA PRO A 183 17.73 15.43 5.42
C PRO A 183 16.84 14.86 6.54
N GLU A 184 15.75 15.56 6.93
CA GLU A 184 14.88 15.13 8.02
C GLU A 184 13.93 14.04 7.55
N ASN A 185 13.94 12.94 8.28
CA ASN A 185 13.17 11.74 7.94
C ASN A 185 12.38 11.19 9.12
N VAL A 186 12.09 12.02 10.13
CA VAL A 186 11.25 11.63 11.26
C VAL A 186 9.82 12.03 10.97
N ALA A 187 8.94 11.05 11.00
CA ALA A 187 7.51 11.22 10.82
C ALA A 187 6.76 10.73 12.07
N MET A 188 5.48 11.05 12.16
CA MET A 188 4.64 10.71 13.30
C MET A 188 3.33 10.08 12.86
N GLU A 189 2.97 8.98 13.51
CA GLU A 189 1.70 8.28 13.33
C GLU A 189 1.08 8.00 14.71
N ASN A 190 -0.11 8.51 14.96
CA ASN A 190 -0.82 8.37 16.23
C ASN A 190 0.05 8.70 17.46
N GLY A 191 0.87 9.75 17.37
CA GLY A 191 1.77 10.20 18.43
C GLY A 191 3.09 9.42 18.58
N LEU A 192 3.28 8.32 17.82
CA LEU A 192 4.55 7.59 17.75
C LEU A 192 5.42 8.12 16.62
N LYS A 193 6.70 8.34 16.92
CA LYS A 193 7.68 8.85 15.94
C LYS A 193 8.48 7.72 15.32
N PHE A 194 8.87 7.87 14.07
CA PHE A 194 9.71 6.90 13.39
C PHE A 194 10.50 7.53 12.25
N HIS A 195 11.66 6.97 11.99
CA HIS A 195 12.47 7.30 10.83
C HIS A 195 11.91 6.62 9.59
N VAL A 196 11.76 7.37 8.50
CA VAL A 196 11.32 6.87 7.20
C VAL A 196 12.48 6.91 6.22
N ASP A 197 12.87 5.77 5.67
CA ASP A 197 13.88 5.71 4.62
C ASP A 197 13.22 5.72 3.23
N TRP A 198 12.79 6.89 2.75
CA TRP A 198 12.26 7.01 1.39
C TRP A 198 13.32 6.90 0.30
N LEU A 199 14.61 7.08 0.61
CA LEU A 199 15.67 6.99 -0.38
C LEU A 199 15.95 5.53 -0.77
N LYS A 200 16.16 4.65 0.21
CA LYS A 200 16.59 3.25 0.00
C LYS A 200 15.63 2.22 0.57
N GLY A 201 14.62 2.66 1.33
CA GLY A 201 13.60 1.79 1.93
C GLY A 201 12.64 1.21 0.90
N GLN A 202 11.88 0.22 1.32
CA GLN A 202 10.86 -0.41 0.48
C GLN A 202 9.71 0.55 0.17
N LYS A 203 9.09 0.41 -1.00
CA LYS A 203 7.98 1.27 -1.47
C LYS A 203 8.34 2.75 -1.29
N THR A 204 7.52 3.51 -0.59
CA THR A 204 7.72 4.93 -0.25
C THR A 204 8.56 5.16 1.00
N GLY A 205 8.92 4.10 1.74
CA GLY A 205 9.76 4.15 2.95
C GLY A 205 9.12 3.57 4.20
N PHE A 206 7.78 3.51 4.27
CA PHE A 206 7.01 2.94 5.38
C PHE A 206 5.71 2.29 4.88
N PHE A 207 5.10 1.42 5.69
CA PHE A 207 3.84 0.75 5.36
C PHE A 207 2.66 1.47 6.04
N VAL A 208 2.24 2.58 5.43
CA VAL A 208 1.15 3.43 5.93
C VAL A 208 -0.19 2.68 5.95
N ASP A 209 -0.35 1.69 5.07
CA ASP A 209 -1.54 0.85 4.92
C ASP A 209 -1.86 -0.02 6.16
N GLN A 210 -0.93 -0.14 7.11
CA GLN A 210 -1.13 -0.91 8.35
C GLN A 210 -1.48 -0.03 9.58
N ARG A 211 -1.67 1.29 9.43
CA ARG A 211 -1.89 2.21 10.57
C ARG A 211 -3.02 1.77 11.50
N GLU A 212 -4.21 1.51 10.97
CA GLU A 212 -5.38 1.12 11.76
C GLU A 212 -5.20 -0.28 12.38
N ASN A 213 -4.48 -1.15 11.70
CA ASN A 213 -4.18 -2.49 12.22
C ASN A 213 -3.15 -2.44 13.35
N ARG A 214 -2.19 -1.49 13.29
CA ARG A 214 -1.25 -1.22 14.39
C ARG A 214 -1.97 -0.65 15.62
N ASP A 215 -2.89 0.29 15.40
CA ASP A 215 -3.72 0.87 16.46
C ASP A 215 -4.58 -0.19 17.15
N LEU A 216 -5.22 -1.06 16.37
CA LEU A 216 -5.98 -2.19 16.91
C LEU A 216 -5.10 -3.15 17.72
N LEU A 217 -3.88 -3.44 17.25
CA LEU A 217 -2.94 -4.32 17.97
C LEU A 217 -2.58 -3.75 19.35
N GLU A 218 -2.43 -2.45 19.47
CA GLU A 218 -2.13 -1.77 20.74
C GLU A 218 -3.14 -2.13 21.84
N HIS A 219 -4.43 -2.20 21.50
CA HIS A 219 -5.49 -2.59 22.44
C HIS A 219 -5.33 -4.02 22.96
N TYR A 220 -4.71 -4.90 22.20
CA TYR A 220 -4.47 -6.29 22.58
C TYR A 220 -3.15 -6.52 23.31
N ALA A 221 -2.24 -5.53 23.35
CA ALA A 221 -0.86 -5.72 23.77
C ALA A 221 -0.64 -5.75 25.28
N ARG A 222 -1.55 -5.15 26.07
CA ARG A 222 -1.35 -4.98 27.53
C ARG A 222 -1.09 -6.31 28.24
N GLY A 223 0.07 -6.38 28.93
CA GLY A 223 0.46 -7.53 29.72
C GLY A 223 0.89 -8.76 28.91
N ARG A 224 1.00 -8.64 27.59
CA ARG A 224 1.34 -9.76 26.70
C ARG A 224 2.81 -9.77 26.32
N ASN A 225 3.29 -10.95 25.96
CA ASN A 225 4.57 -11.16 25.29
C ASN A 225 4.34 -11.19 23.79
N VAL A 226 4.89 -10.21 23.09
CA VAL A 226 4.60 -9.95 21.67
C VAL A 226 5.74 -10.41 20.78
N LEU A 227 5.39 -11.09 19.67
CA LEU A 227 6.31 -11.42 18.59
C LEU A 227 5.84 -10.75 17.29
N ASN A 228 6.61 -9.81 16.78
CA ASN A 228 6.38 -9.14 15.50
C ASN A 228 7.29 -9.74 14.43
N MET A 229 6.72 -10.61 13.58
CA MET A 229 7.41 -11.26 12.47
C MET A 229 7.28 -10.43 11.20
N PHE A 230 8.35 -10.38 10.39
CA PHE A 230 8.43 -9.51 9.21
C PHE A 230 8.28 -8.04 9.60
N CYS A 231 8.97 -7.66 10.68
CA CYS A 231 8.71 -6.41 11.38
C CYS A 231 9.09 -5.16 10.57
N TYR A 232 9.87 -5.29 9.50
CA TYR A 232 10.45 -4.19 8.73
C TYR A 232 11.12 -3.18 9.68
N THR A 233 10.60 -1.96 9.79
CA THR A 233 11.14 -0.91 10.67
C THR A 233 10.45 -0.85 12.04
N GLY A 234 9.74 -1.90 12.43
CA GLY A 234 9.19 -2.09 13.78
C GLY A 234 7.84 -1.46 14.06
N GLY A 235 7.07 -1.07 13.03
CA GLY A 235 5.79 -0.35 13.21
C GLY A 235 4.86 -0.98 14.25
N PHE A 236 4.56 -2.26 14.15
CA PHE A 236 3.72 -2.96 15.13
C PHE A 236 4.38 -3.03 16.52
N SER A 237 5.71 -3.07 16.58
CA SER A 237 6.43 -3.21 17.86
C SER A 237 6.29 -1.98 18.74
N PHE A 238 6.37 -0.74 18.19
CA PHE A 238 6.19 0.44 19.02
C PHE A 238 4.77 0.59 19.55
N TYR A 239 3.77 0.21 18.76
CA TYR A 239 2.37 0.19 19.22
C TYR A 239 2.18 -0.85 20.33
N ALA A 240 2.76 -2.04 20.21
CA ALA A 240 2.73 -3.04 21.28
C ALA A 240 3.39 -2.54 22.57
N MET A 241 4.53 -1.84 22.47
CA MET A 241 5.22 -1.26 23.64
C MET A 241 4.37 -0.19 24.31
N ARG A 242 3.78 0.73 23.54
CA ARG A 242 2.88 1.77 24.07
C ARG A 242 1.61 1.16 24.68
N GLY A 243 1.09 0.09 24.09
CA GLY A 243 -0.05 -0.67 24.60
C GLY A 243 0.21 -1.42 25.90
N GLY A 244 1.44 -1.41 26.41
CA GLY A 244 1.80 -2.01 27.69
C GLY A 244 2.17 -3.50 27.60
N ALA A 245 2.75 -3.93 26.49
CA ALA A 245 3.36 -5.27 26.39
C ALA A 245 4.45 -5.47 27.44
N ASN A 246 4.57 -6.69 27.98
CA ASN A 246 5.63 -7.06 28.93
C ASN A 246 6.96 -7.30 28.21
N LEU A 247 6.89 -7.86 27.01
CA LEU A 247 8.04 -8.20 26.16
C LEU A 247 7.63 -7.98 24.69
N VAL A 248 8.52 -7.42 23.88
CA VAL A 248 8.32 -7.27 22.43
C VAL A 248 9.57 -7.75 21.70
N HIS A 249 9.41 -8.78 20.89
CA HIS A 249 10.48 -9.23 20.00
C HIS A 249 10.10 -8.92 18.54
N SER A 250 11.05 -8.36 17.81
CA SER A 250 10.93 -8.03 16.39
C SER A 250 11.85 -8.91 15.57
N VAL A 251 11.36 -9.48 14.47
CA VAL A 251 12.14 -10.36 13.59
C VAL A 251 11.97 -9.92 12.15
N ASP A 252 13.10 -9.69 11.46
CA ASP A 252 13.15 -9.46 10.02
C ASP A 252 14.46 -10.03 9.46
N SER A 253 14.46 -10.46 8.22
CA SER A 253 15.68 -10.98 7.57
C SER A 253 16.68 -9.88 7.21
N SER A 254 16.26 -8.62 7.14
CA SER A 254 17.07 -7.47 6.80
C SER A 254 17.72 -6.86 8.05
N ALA A 255 19.05 -6.97 8.17
CA ALA A 255 19.80 -6.33 9.24
C ALA A 255 19.56 -4.80 9.28
N LYS A 256 19.50 -4.14 8.11
CA LYS A 256 19.20 -2.71 8.01
C LYS A 256 17.81 -2.37 8.58
N ALA A 257 16.80 -3.21 8.34
CA ALA A 257 15.47 -3.02 8.90
C ALA A 257 15.48 -3.17 10.43
N ILE A 258 16.25 -4.12 10.95
CA ILE A 258 16.44 -4.33 12.39
C ILE A 258 17.17 -3.14 13.05
N ASP A 259 18.22 -2.61 12.42
CA ASP A 259 18.91 -1.41 12.91
C ASP A 259 17.91 -0.25 13.03
N LEU A 260 17.12 0.01 11.99
CA LEU A 260 16.11 1.07 11.99
C LEU A 260 14.97 0.79 13.00
N THR A 261 14.61 -0.49 13.22
CA THR A 261 13.66 -0.87 14.28
C THR A 261 14.20 -0.47 15.67
N ASN A 262 15.47 -0.74 15.96
CA ASN A 262 16.09 -0.37 17.22
C ASN A 262 16.18 1.15 17.40
N GLU A 263 16.52 1.89 16.35
CA GLU A 263 16.52 3.35 16.35
C GLU A 263 15.11 3.90 16.65
N ASN A 264 14.07 3.39 16.00
CA ASN A 264 12.69 3.80 16.20
C ASN A 264 12.16 3.46 17.62
N VAL A 265 12.53 2.31 18.15
CA VAL A 265 12.19 1.95 19.54
C VAL A 265 12.86 2.92 20.50
N ASN A 266 14.15 3.20 20.33
CA ASN A 266 14.85 4.14 21.19
C ASN A 266 14.34 5.59 21.08
N LEU A 267 13.86 5.99 19.90
CA LEU A 267 13.26 7.31 19.66
C LEU A 267 11.99 7.53 20.51
N ASN A 268 11.17 6.46 20.68
CA ASN A 268 9.91 6.52 21.43
C ASN A 268 10.06 6.09 22.90
N PHE A 269 10.96 5.16 23.20
CA PHE A 269 11.10 4.50 24.50
C PHE A 269 12.58 4.42 24.91
N PRO A 270 13.25 5.54 25.11
CA PRO A 270 14.69 5.56 25.44
C PRO A 270 14.96 4.81 26.75
N GLY A 271 15.90 3.86 26.70
CA GLY A 271 16.28 3.04 27.85
C GLY A 271 15.30 1.93 28.23
N ASP A 272 14.23 1.70 27.46
CA ASP A 272 13.30 0.59 27.70
C ASP A 272 13.91 -0.72 27.20
N ASN A 273 14.03 -1.70 28.10
CA ASN A 273 14.66 -2.99 27.82
C ASN A 273 13.66 -4.12 27.48
N ARG A 274 12.37 -3.81 27.33
CA ARG A 274 11.35 -4.79 26.97
C ARG A 274 11.47 -5.26 25.51
N HIS A 275 12.17 -4.52 24.64
CA HIS A 275 12.31 -4.80 23.24
C HIS A 275 13.64 -5.49 22.91
N GLN A 276 13.56 -6.50 22.01
CA GLN A 276 14.72 -7.11 21.36
C GLN A 276 14.39 -7.36 19.88
N ALA A 277 15.38 -7.17 19.02
CA ALA A 277 15.23 -7.37 17.57
C ALA A 277 16.28 -8.34 17.03
N TYR A 278 15.87 -9.16 16.04
CA TYR A 278 16.66 -10.23 15.47
C TYR A 278 16.68 -10.15 13.94
N ALA A 279 17.86 -10.05 13.36
CA ALA A 279 18.08 -10.16 11.92
C ALA A 279 18.10 -11.63 11.52
N GLU A 280 16.96 -12.25 11.29
CA GLU A 280 16.83 -13.69 11.06
C GLU A 280 15.66 -14.00 10.11
N ASP A 281 15.78 -15.12 9.38
CA ASP A 281 14.67 -15.66 8.59
C ASP A 281 13.49 -16.07 9.48
N ALA A 282 12.29 -15.64 9.11
CA ALA A 282 11.08 -15.83 9.90
C ALA A 282 10.75 -17.31 10.18
N PHE A 283 10.92 -18.20 9.20
CA PHE A 283 10.64 -19.63 9.41
C PHE A 283 11.66 -20.27 10.34
N LYS A 284 12.93 -19.89 10.24
CA LYS A 284 13.98 -20.37 11.15
C LYS A 284 13.70 -19.91 12.58
N TYR A 285 13.30 -18.64 12.74
CA TYR A 285 12.96 -18.13 14.06
C TYR A 285 11.76 -18.87 14.67
N LEU A 286 10.67 -19.08 13.89
CA LEU A 286 9.50 -19.84 14.33
C LEU A 286 9.84 -21.29 14.69
N ASP A 287 10.79 -21.93 14.00
CA ASP A 287 11.21 -23.30 14.31
C ASP A 287 11.90 -23.42 15.67
N ARG A 288 12.71 -22.41 16.06
CA ARG A 288 13.50 -22.40 17.30
C ARG A 288 12.86 -21.66 18.48
N MET A 289 11.81 -20.83 18.23
CA MET A 289 11.20 -20.05 19.28
C MET A 289 10.54 -20.94 20.35
N GLY A 290 10.59 -20.47 21.62
CA GLY A 290 9.84 -21.08 22.71
C GLY A 290 8.35 -20.73 22.66
N ASP A 291 7.63 -21.19 23.65
CA ASP A 291 6.18 -20.99 23.85
C ASP A 291 5.85 -19.75 24.70
N GLN A 292 6.72 -18.76 24.68
CA GLN A 292 6.61 -17.59 25.56
C GLN A 292 5.63 -16.51 25.05
N TYR A 293 5.25 -16.56 23.77
CA TYR A 293 4.43 -15.50 23.17
C TYR A 293 2.94 -15.81 23.21
N ASP A 294 2.16 -14.80 23.54
CA ASP A 294 0.70 -14.83 23.55
C ASP A 294 0.06 -13.73 22.68
N LEU A 295 0.89 -12.96 21.94
CA LEU A 295 0.47 -12.09 20.85
C LEU A 295 1.50 -12.19 19.73
N ILE A 296 1.08 -12.69 18.55
CA ILE A 296 1.96 -12.88 17.40
C ILE A 296 1.41 -12.09 16.20
N ILE A 297 2.29 -11.41 15.47
CA ILE A 297 2.00 -10.73 14.21
C ILE A 297 2.73 -11.44 13.09
N LEU A 298 2.01 -11.82 12.03
CA LEU A 298 2.51 -12.37 10.78
C LEU A 298 2.13 -11.44 9.64
N ASP A 299 3.03 -10.57 9.21
CA ASP A 299 2.83 -9.64 8.09
C ASP A 299 3.86 -9.88 6.98
N PRO A 300 3.83 -11.07 6.34
CA PRO A 300 4.82 -11.44 5.34
C PRO A 300 4.68 -10.60 4.06
N PRO A 301 5.77 -10.46 3.28
CA PRO A 301 5.68 -9.92 1.93
C PRO A 301 4.75 -10.78 1.06
N ALA A 302 4.24 -10.21 -0.03
CA ALA A 302 3.36 -10.92 -0.95
C ALA A 302 4.03 -12.20 -1.48
N PHE A 303 3.50 -13.38 -1.12
CA PHE A 303 4.02 -14.66 -1.58
C PHE A 303 3.68 -14.97 -3.05
N ALA A 304 2.71 -14.25 -3.64
CA ALA A 304 2.41 -14.32 -5.06
C ALA A 304 2.19 -12.93 -5.65
N LYS A 305 2.84 -12.67 -6.78
CA LYS A 305 2.62 -11.47 -7.61
C LYS A 305 1.79 -11.79 -8.85
N HIS A 306 1.75 -13.05 -9.29
CA HIS A 306 1.05 -13.53 -10.47
C HIS A 306 0.23 -14.78 -10.14
N ARG A 307 -0.81 -15.06 -10.95
CA ARG A 307 -1.77 -16.15 -10.68
C ARG A 307 -1.15 -17.54 -10.70
N ASP A 308 -0.13 -17.77 -11.49
CA ASP A 308 0.62 -19.03 -11.55
C ASP A 308 1.30 -19.40 -10.22
N ALA A 309 1.67 -18.39 -9.41
CA ALA A 309 2.25 -18.58 -8.09
C ALA A 309 1.22 -18.79 -6.97
N LEU A 310 -0.10 -18.65 -7.24
CA LEU A 310 -1.17 -18.67 -6.22
C LEU A 310 -1.11 -19.93 -5.34
N ARG A 311 -1.01 -21.11 -5.95
CA ARG A 311 -0.99 -22.39 -5.20
C ARG A 311 0.17 -22.48 -4.21
N ASN A 312 1.34 -22.01 -4.61
CA ASN A 312 2.53 -22.01 -3.76
C ASN A 312 2.41 -20.96 -2.64
N ALA A 313 1.84 -19.80 -2.94
CA ALA A 313 1.56 -18.78 -1.96
C ALA A 313 0.60 -19.28 -0.86
N LEU A 314 -0.49 -19.94 -1.23
CA LEU A 314 -1.45 -20.50 -0.26
C LEU A 314 -0.78 -21.55 0.64
N ARG A 315 0.08 -22.41 0.10
CA ARG A 315 0.90 -23.34 0.90
C ARG A 315 1.83 -22.60 1.87
N GLY A 316 2.44 -21.50 1.43
CA GLY A 316 3.29 -20.65 2.26
C GLY A 316 2.51 -20.06 3.44
N TYR A 317 1.34 -19.47 3.18
CA TYR A 317 0.46 -18.94 4.24
C TYR A 317 -0.01 -20.04 5.19
N THR A 318 -0.40 -21.21 4.68
CA THR A 318 -0.79 -22.35 5.53
C THR A 318 0.36 -22.75 6.44
N LYS A 319 1.57 -22.96 5.91
CA LYS A 319 2.74 -23.37 6.68
C LYS A 319 3.11 -22.33 7.76
N LEU A 320 3.10 -21.04 7.40
CA LEU A 320 3.43 -19.94 8.31
C LEU A 320 2.47 -19.88 9.49
N ASN A 321 1.16 -19.91 9.20
CA ASN A 321 0.14 -19.86 10.23
C ASN A 321 0.10 -21.13 11.09
N ALA A 322 0.31 -22.32 10.52
CA ALA A 322 0.37 -23.57 11.28
C ALA A 322 1.48 -23.53 12.35
N LYS A 323 2.68 -23.06 11.98
CA LYS A 323 3.78 -22.89 12.93
C LYS A 323 3.44 -21.91 14.07
N ALA A 324 2.78 -20.80 13.74
CA ALA A 324 2.34 -19.85 14.77
C ALA A 324 1.29 -20.45 15.70
N PHE A 325 0.30 -21.21 15.17
CA PHE A 325 -0.71 -21.89 15.99
C PHE A 325 -0.10 -22.96 16.90
N GLU A 326 0.93 -23.67 16.47
CA GLU A 326 1.64 -24.66 17.29
C GLU A 326 2.34 -24.01 18.50
N LYS A 327 2.85 -22.79 18.33
CA LYS A 327 3.76 -22.13 19.28
C LYS A 327 3.10 -21.08 20.17
N ILE A 328 2.00 -20.48 19.72
CA ILE A 328 1.32 -19.44 20.50
C ILE A 328 0.69 -20.05 21.76
N ARG A 329 0.81 -19.33 22.88
CA ARG A 329 0.19 -19.77 24.15
C ARG A 329 -1.33 -19.91 24.02
N PRO A 330 -1.95 -20.84 24.75
CA PRO A 330 -3.42 -20.88 24.88
C PRO A 330 -3.97 -19.54 25.39
N GLY A 331 -5.07 -19.08 24.79
CA GLY A 331 -5.62 -17.75 25.04
C GLY A 331 -4.88 -16.63 24.30
N GLY A 332 -3.96 -16.99 23.41
CA GLY A 332 -3.19 -16.05 22.61
C GLY A 332 -3.97 -15.42 21.48
N ILE A 333 -3.45 -14.30 20.97
CA ILE A 333 -4.00 -13.53 19.85
C ILE A 333 -3.00 -13.58 18.69
N LEU A 334 -3.48 -13.96 17.51
CA LEU A 334 -2.70 -13.97 16.27
C LEU A 334 -3.26 -12.95 15.29
N PHE A 335 -2.42 -11.98 14.89
CA PHE A 335 -2.65 -11.11 13.75
C PHE A 335 -1.95 -11.70 12.54
N THR A 336 -2.67 -12.01 11.48
CA THR A 336 -2.09 -12.58 10.26
C THR A 336 -2.59 -11.88 9.02
N PHE A 337 -1.67 -11.57 8.07
CA PHE A 337 -1.94 -10.73 6.91
C PHE A 337 -1.51 -11.36 5.59
N SER A 338 -2.11 -10.87 4.52
CA SER A 338 -1.66 -11.04 3.14
C SER A 338 -1.90 -9.75 2.36
N CYS A 339 -0.84 -9.21 1.75
CA CYS A 339 -0.90 -8.07 0.83
C CYS A 339 -0.89 -8.49 -0.66
N SER A 340 -1.05 -9.77 -0.97
CA SER A 340 -1.03 -10.29 -2.33
C SER A 340 -2.36 -10.05 -3.04
N GLN A 341 -2.38 -9.26 -4.13
CA GLN A 341 -3.60 -9.02 -4.94
C GLN A 341 -4.22 -10.29 -5.53
N VAL A 342 -3.39 -11.27 -5.90
CA VAL A 342 -3.88 -12.51 -6.53
C VAL A 342 -4.48 -13.50 -5.54
N VAL A 343 -4.28 -13.28 -4.23
CA VAL A 343 -4.88 -14.07 -3.16
C VAL A 343 -6.17 -13.40 -2.73
N SER A 344 -7.31 -14.02 -2.97
CA SER A 344 -8.60 -13.50 -2.52
C SER A 344 -8.76 -13.57 -0.99
N LYS A 345 -9.72 -12.79 -0.43
CA LYS A 345 -10.08 -12.89 1.00
C LYS A 345 -10.45 -14.33 1.38
N GLN A 346 -11.20 -15.01 0.51
CA GLN A 346 -11.64 -16.40 0.73
C GLN A 346 -10.46 -17.38 0.68
N ASP A 347 -9.55 -17.23 -0.28
CA ASP A 347 -8.35 -18.08 -0.39
C ASP A 347 -7.45 -17.94 0.83
N PHE A 348 -7.22 -16.70 1.28
CA PHE A 348 -6.44 -16.44 2.49
C PHE A 348 -7.09 -17.06 3.73
N ARG A 349 -8.41 -16.86 3.91
CA ARG A 349 -9.16 -17.46 5.00
C ARG A 349 -9.10 -18.98 4.98
N ASN A 350 -9.19 -19.61 3.80
CA ASN A 350 -9.07 -21.06 3.64
C ASN A 350 -7.68 -21.58 4.00
N ALA A 351 -6.62 -20.83 3.65
CA ALA A 351 -5.25 -21.19 4.03
C ALA A 351 -5.06 -21.15 5.55
N VAL A 352 -5.58 -20.11 6.22
CA VAL A 352 -5.55 -19.98 7.69
C VAL A 352 -6.42 -21.05 8.36
N PHE A 353 -7.61 -21.34 7.84
CA PHE A 353 -8.46 -22.45 8.30
C PHE A 353 -7.71 -23.79 8.24
N THR A 354 -7.05 -24.07 7.11
CA THR A 354 -6.28 -25.31 6.95
C THR A 354 -5.16 -25.40 7.99
N ALA A 355 -4.47 -24.29 8.25
CA ALA A 355 -3.42 -24.20 9.25
C ALA A 355 -3.95 -24.46 10.67
N ALA A 356 -5.09 -23.87 11.03
CA ALA A 356 -5.75 -24.09 12.31
C ALA A 356 -6.16 -25.57 12.49
N ALA A 357 -6.77 -26.18 11.47
CA ALA A 357 -7.14 -27.59 11.49
C ALA A 357 -5.93 -28.51 11.66
N GLN A 358 -4.81 -28.22 11.00
CA GLN A 358 -3.56 -28.99 11.13
C GLN A 358 -2.96 -28.89 12.54
N SER A 359 -3.08 -27.74 13.21
CA SER A 359 -2.59 -27.56 14.58
C SER A 359 -3.46 -28.22 15.64
N GLY A 360 -4.67 -28.62 15.31
CA GLY A 360 -5.65 -29.17 16.25
C GLY A 360 -6.19 -28.18 17.28
N ARG A 361 -5.89 -26.86 17.11
CA ARG A 361 -6.31 -25.79 18.03
C ARG A 361 -7.72 -25.30 17.70
N SER A 362 -8.47 -24.92 18.74
CA SER A 362 -9.71 -24.14 18.58
C SER A 362 -9.37 -22.69 18.30
N VAL A 363 -9.84 -22.16 17.15
CA VAL A 363 -9.49 -20.82 16.69
C VAL A 363 -10.75 -20.03 16.31
N ARG A 364 -10.86 -18.80 16.83
CA ARG A 364 -11.98 -17.89 16.53
C ARG A 364 -11.50 -16.63 15.86
N ILE A 365 -12.21 -16.17 14.84
CA ILE A 365 -11.96 -14.89 14.17
C ILE A 365 -12.61 -13.78 15.03
N LEU A 366 -11.79 -12.85 15.52
CA LEU A 366 -12.25 -11.66 16.23
C LEU A 366 -12.50 -10.50 15.28
N HIS A 367 -11.57 -10.27 14.33
CA HIS A 367 -11.67 -9.20 13.34
C HIS A 367 -11.27 -9.69 11.96
N GLN A 368 -11.89 -9.09 10.94
CA GLN A 368 -11.46 -9.16 9.54
C GLN A 368 -10.95 -7.76 9.17
N LEU A 369 -9.69 -7.69 8.74
CA LEU A 369 -8.98 -6.45 8.52
C LEU A 369 -8.75 -6.21 7.03
N THR A 370 -8.65 -4.94 6.67
CA THR A 370 -8.39 -4.46 5.32
C THR A 370 -7.46 -3.24 5.37
N GLN A 371 -7.18 -2.65 4.21
CA GLN A 371 -6.47 -1.38 4.11
C GLN A 371 -7.29 -0.23 4.74
N PRO A 372 -6.63 0.81 5.28
CA PRO A 372 -7.27 1.93 5.95
C PRO A 372 -7.96 2.90 4.97
N GLY A 373 -8.71 3.85 5.51
CA GLY A 373 -9.52 4.78 4.73
C GLY A 373 -8.73 5.69 3.77
N ASP A 374 -7.46 5.98 4.05
CA ASP A 374 -6.58 6.72 3.13
C ASP A 374 -6.00 5.86 1.99
N HIS A 375 -6.35 4.59 1.95
CA HIS A 375 -6.13 3.68 0.82
C HIS A 375 -7.49 3.28 0.20
N PRO A 376 -8.29 4.24 -0.29
CA PRO A 376 -9.66 3.95 -0.71
C PRO A 376 -9.69 2.98 -1.89
N VAL A 377 -10.70 2.14 -1.90
CA VAL A 377 -11.02 1.30 -3.05
C VAL A 377 -12.14 1.98 -3.83
N ASN A 378 -11.91 2.24 -5.12
CA ASN A 378 -12.97 2.71 -5.99
C ASN A 378 -14.00 1.60 -6.14
N ILE A 379 -15.27 1.87 -5.85
CA ILE A 379 -16.35 0.87 -5.90
C ILE A 379 -16.52 0.26 -7.30
N TYR A 380 -16.12 0.98 -8.34
CA TYR A 380 -16.13 0.52 -9.73
C TYR A 380 -14.86 -0.24 -10.14
N HIS A 381 -13.87 -0.35 -9.22
CA HIS A 381 -12.58 -1.01 -9.44
C HIS A 381 -12.22 -1.87 -8.21
N PRO A 382 -12.89 -3.02 -8.03
CA PRO A 382 -12.69 -3.90 -6.88
C PRO A 382 -11.26 -4.50 -6.83
N GLU A 383 -10.53 -4.49 -7.93
CA GLU A 383 -9.12 -4.90 -8.02
C GLU A 383 -8.19 -4.04 -7.13
N GLY A 384 -8.67 -2.88 -6.65
CA GLY A 384 -7.97 -2.05 -5.69
C GLY A 384 -7.88 -2.65 -4.27
N GLU A 385 -8.67 -3.67 -3.94
CA GLU A 385 -8.53 -4.41 -2.67
C GLU A 385 -7.31 -5.32 -2.70
N TYR A 386 -6.35 -5.11 -1.79
CA TYR A 386 -5.14 -5.94 -1.74
C TYR A 386 -4.77 -6.43 -0.34
N LEU A 387 -5.06 -5.68 0.73
CA LEU A 387 -4.72 -6.06 2.09
C LEU A 387 -5.85 -6.87 2.72
N LYS A 388 -5.52 -8.02 3.27
CA LYS A 388 -6.41 -8.91 4.02
C LYS A 388 -5.73 -9.27 5.32
N GLY A 389 -6.45 -9.16 6.43
CA GLY A 389 -5.96 -9.59 7.73
C GLY A 389 -7.03 -10.29 8.54
N LEU A 390 -6.60 -11.13 9.44
CA LEU A 390 -7.44 -11.77 10.46
C LEU A 390 -6.81 -11.56 11.83
N VAL A 391 -7.63 -11.22 12.80
CA VAL A 391 -7.27 -11.29 14.22
C VAL A 391 -7.95 -12.51 14.79
N LEU A 392 -7.16 -13.41 15.36
CA LEU A 392 -7.59 -14.74 15.78
C LEU A 392 -7.32 -14.95 17.26
N TYR A 393 -8.30 -15.46 17.97
CA TYR A 393 -8.13 -15.99 19.34
C TYR A 393 -7.84 -17.48 19.25
N VAL A 394 -6.82 -17.95 19.94
CA VAL A 394 -6.30 -19.33 19.86
C VAL A 394 -6.36 -19.99 21.23
N GLU A 395 -7.18 -21.04 21.39
CA GLU A 395 -7.32 -21.83 22.62
C GLU A 395 -6.25 -22.92 22.72
#